data_ef639ff4438d22c4d9a9dad8574050a9
#
_entry.id   ef639ff4438d22c4d9a9dad8574050a9
#
_cell.length_a   1.000
_cell.length_b   1.000
_cell.length_c   1.000
_cell.angle_alpha   90.00
_cell.angle_beta   90.00
_cell.angle_gamma   90.00
#
_symmetry.space_group_name_H-M   'P 1'
#
loop_
_entity.id
_entity.type
_entity.pdbx_description
1 polymer ?
#
loop_
_entity_poly.entity_id
_entity_poly.type
_entity_poly.pdbx_seq_one_letter_code
_entity_poly.pdbx_strand_id
1 'polypeptide(L)'
;MTAILNQHENYLQADQAYGFPLLIKNLLSRAKVVSGDKKIHYADKTSYTYHEFFKRVNRLANVLKGLNLQKGDVVSVMDWDTHRYLECYFAIPMCGYILQTVNVRLSEDKVLYTINHAKPKALLLNSEFSPMIKSHTQDAPSVEHVIWLDDNNTPMPPYAQGEYEALLAQASDEYEFEDFDENTIATTFYTSGTTGNPKGVFFSHRQIVMHTLVVAIANALNIEGQGLRYSDVYMPMTPMFHVHAWGFPFVATMLGL
;
A
#
# COMPACT_ATOMS: atom_id res chain seq x y z
N MET A 1 -15.30 -10.57 -25.70
CA MET A 1 -15.41 -10.57 -24.25
C MET A 1 -16.72 -9.94 -23.73
N THR A 2 -17.55 -9.43 -24.59
CA THR A 2 -18.82 -8.74 -24.26
C THR A 2 -20.04 -9.66 -24.17
N ALA A 3 -19.90 -10.94 -24.56
CA ALA A 3 -21.05 -11.88 -24.61
C ALA A 3 -21.32 -12.66 -23.32
N ILE A 4 -20.43 -12.58 -22.31
CA ILE A 4 -20.57 -13.33 -21.05
C ILE A 4 -21.32 -12.52 -19.98
N LEU A 5 -21.44 -11.20 -20.14
CA LEU A 5 -22.05 -10.32 -19.12
C LEU A 5 -23.58 -10.22 -19.21
N ASN A 6 -24.20 -10.65 -20.31
CA ASN A 6 -25.66 -10.52 -20.50
C ASN A 6 -26.48 -11.74 -20.05
N GLN A 7 -25.89 -12.73 -19.37
CA GLN A 7 -26.62 -13.90 -18.85
C GLN A 7 -27.16 -13.72 -17.41
N HIS A 8 -27.04 -12.55 -16.82
CA HIS A 8 -27.41 -12.32 -15.41
C HIS A 8 -28.82 -11.73 -15.20
N GLU A 9 -29.63 -11.56 -16.24
CA GLU A 9 -30.96 -10.93 -16.14
C GLU A 9 -32.00 -11.73 -15.32
N ASN A 10 -31.68 -12.97 -14.90
CA ASN A 10 -32.62 -13.82 -14.19
C ASN A 10 -32.26 -14.16 -12.73
N TYR A 11 -31.19 -13.55 -12.18
CA TYR A 11 -30.83 -13.77 -10.78
C TYR A 11 -31.55 -12.76 -9.88
N LEU A 12 -32.24 -13.27 -8.85
CA LEU A 12 -32.84 -12.41 -7.83
C LEU A 12 -31.73 -11.71 -7.03
N GLN A 13 -31.80 -10.40 -6.95
CA GLN A 13 -30.90 -9.60 -6.13
C GLN A 13 -31.39 -9.57 -4.70
N ALA A 14 -30.44 -9.55 -3.74
CA ALA A 14 -30.74 -9.38 -2.32
C ALA A 14 -30.76 -7.86 -1.99
N ASP A 15 -31.69 -7.13 -2.56
CA ASP A 15 -31.72 -5.65 -2.54
C ASP A 15 -31.80 -5.05 -1.13
N GLN A 16 -32.25 -5.82 -0.13
CA GLN A 16 -32.30 -5.41 1.28
C GLN A 16 -31.14 -5.95 2.11
N ALA A 17 -30.20 -6.67 1.50
CA ALA A 17 -29.01 -7.13 2.21
C ALA A 17 -28.07 -5.94 2.53
N TYR A 18 -27.47 -5.96 3.72
CA TYR A 18 -26.44 -4.99 4.06
C TYR A 18 -25.27 -5.08 3.06
N GLY A 19 -24.99 -3.96 2.40
CA GLY A 19 -23.85 -3.86 1.50
C GLY A 19 -22.54 -3.88 2.29
N PHE A 20 -21.71 -4.90 2.06
CA PHE A 20 -20.38 -5.00 2.66
C PHE A 20 -19.34 -5.10 1.55
N PRO A 21 -18.82 -3.97 1.05
CA PRO A 21 -17.86 -3.98 -0.05
C PRO A 21 -16.53 -4.59 0.42
N LEU A 22 -15.90 -5.38 -0.46
CA LEU A 22 -14.60 -6.00 -0.21
C LEU A 22 -13.47 -4.97 -0.35
N LEU A 23 -13.41 -4.03 0.61
CA LEU A 23 -12.41 -2.99 0.68
C LEU A 23 -11.27 -3.36 1.62
N ILE A 24 -10.05 -2.94 1.29
CA ILE A 24 -8.83 -3.21 2.10
C ILE A 24 -9.02 -2.76 3.56
N LYS A 25 -9.75 -1.66 3.83
CA LYS A 25 -10.01 -1.19 5.19
C LYS A 25 -10.65 -2.25 6.08
N ASN A 26 -11.45 -3.14 5.50
CA ASN A 26 -12.16 -4.18 6.23
C ASN A 26 -11.24 -5.31 6.72
N LEU A 27 -10.05 -5.47 6.11
CA LEU A 27 -9.01 -6.41 6.58
C LEU A 27 -8.48 -6.03 7.97
N LEU A 28 -8.54 -4.75 8.35
CA LEU A 28 -8.03 -4.27 9.63
C LEU A 28 -8.95 -4.55 10.82
N SER A 29 -10.22 -4.88 10.58
CA SER A 29 -11.25 -4.98 11.62
C SER A 29 -10.88 -5.96 12.73
N ARG A 30 -10.36 -7.14 12.37
CA ARG A 30 -9.95 -8.16 13.33
C ARG A 30 -8.73 -7.71 14.15
N ALA A 31 -7.68 -7.23 13.48
CA ALA A 31 -6.44 -6.84 14.13
C ALA A 31 -6.65 -5.68 15.12
N LYS A 32 -7.56 -4.76 14.83
CA LYS A 32 -7.97 -3.68 15.75
C LYS A 32 -8.50 -4.22 17.09
N VAL A 33 -9.25 -5.33 17.05
CA VAL A 33 -9.89 -5.89 18.24
C VAL A 33 -8.96 -6.81 19.04
N VAL A 34 -8.19 -7.66 18.33
CA VAL A 34 -7.49 -8.79 19.00
C VAL A 34 -5.98 -8.62 19.11
N SER A 35 -5.39 -7.69 18.36
CA SER A 35 -3.93 -7.56 18.27
C SER A 35 -3.41 -6.16 18.60
N GLY A 36 -4.23 -5.32 19.19
CA GLY A 36 -3.88 -3.92 19.44
C GLY A 36 -2.53 -3.70 20.15
N ASP A 37 -2.18 -4.56 21.08
CA ASP A 37 -0.94 -4.47 21.89
C ASP A 37 0.25 -5.20 21.26
N LYS A 38 0.05 -6.01 20.19
CA LYS A 38 1.16 -6.62 19.48
C LYS A 38 2.00 -5.55 18.77
N LYS A 39 3.28 -5.85 18.62
CA LYS A 39 4.25 -4.87 18.10
C LYS A 39 4.63 -5.15 16.67
N ILE A 40 4.73 -4.08 15.92
CA ILE A 40 5.38 -4.00 14.61
C ILE A 40 6.79 -3.47 14.85
N HIS A 41 7.79 -4.14 14.26
CA HIS A 41 9.20 -3.77 14.41
C HIS A 41 9.79 -3.39 13.06
N TYR A 42 10.57 -2.34 13.04
CA TYR A 42 11.41 -1.97 11.92
C TYR A 42 12.88 -1.94 12.36
N ALA A 43 13.61 -3.00 12.06
CA ALA A 43 14.99 -3.22 12.49
C ALA A 43 15.17 -2.93 14.00
N ASP A 44 16.26 -2.26 14.36
CA ASP A 44 16.52 -1.68 15.69
C ASP A 44 16.10 -0.22 15.81
N LYS A 45 15.45 0.33 14.77
CA LYS A 45 15.14 1.76 14.64
C LYS A 45 13.85 2.14 15.33
N THR A 46 12.77 1.37 15.11
CA THR A 46 11.48 1.69 15.72
C THR A 46 10.65 0.44 16.02
N SER A 47 9.80 0.56 17.03
CA SER A 47 8.83 -0.45 17.40
C SER A 47 7.60 0.22 18.00
N TYR A 48 6.43 -0.12 17.50
CA TYR A 48 5.16 0.39 18.01
C TYR A 48 4.06 -0.67 17.92
N THR A 49 2.97 -0.46 18.63
CA THR A 49 1.83 -1.38 18.70
C THR A 49 0.95 -1.28 17.45
N TYR A 50 0.08 -2.29 17.22
CA TYR A 50 -0.98 -2.18 16.21
C TYR A 50 -1.93 -1.01 16.50
N HIS A 51 -2.20 -0.66 17.76
CA HIS A 51 -2.95 0.55 18.09
C HIS A 51 -2.30 1.80 17.51
N GLU A 52 -0.98 1.93 17.65
CA GLU A 52 -0.26 3.05 17.06
C GLU A 52 -0.20 2.95 15.53
N PHE A 53 -0.05 1.75 14.97
CA PHE A 53 -0.11 1.53 13.52
C PHE A 53 -1.41 2.10 12.92
N PHE A 54 -2.56 1.81 13.51
CA PHE A 54 -3.83 2.34 13.00
C PHE A 54 -3.92 3.85 13.09
N LYS A 55 -3.39 4.46 14.15
CA LYS A 55 -3.29 5.92 14.28
C LYS A 55 -2.36 6.50 13.22
N ARG A 56 -1.23 5.86 12.95
CA ARG A 56 -0.28 6.30 11.93
C ARG A 56 -0.87 6.18 10.52
N VAL A 57 -1.62 5.12 10.22
CA VAL A 57 -2.40 4.99 8.97
C VAL A 57 -3.39 6.14 8.81
N ASN A 58 -4.11 6.51 9.88
CA ASN A 58 -5.03 7.65 9.86
C ASN A 58 -4.31 8.98 9.66
N ARG A 59 -3.16 9.19 10.33
CA ARG A 59 -2.33 10.38 10.15
C ARG A 59 -1.83 10.50 8.71
N LEU A 60 -1.34 9.40 8.13
CA LEU A 60 -0.92 9.38 6.72
C LEU A 60 -2.09 9.70 5.79
N ALA A 61 -3.28 9.18 6.05
CA ALA A 61 -4.48 9.51 5.28
C ALA A 61 -4.80 11.00 5.34
N ASN A 62 -4.66 11.65 6.51
CA ASN A 62 -4.83 13.10 6.66
C ASN A 62 -3.74 13.90 5.92
N VAL A 63 -2.49 13.44 5.97
CA VAL A 63 -1.39 14.06 5.18
C VAL A 63 -1.70 13.98 3.69
N LEU A 64 -2.08 12.81 3.17
CA LEU A 64 -2.41 12.63 1.75
C LEU A 64 -3.64 13.47 1.33
N LYS A 65 -4.65 13.57 2.19
CA LYS A 65 -5.81 14.45 1.96
C LYS A 65 -5.39 15.92 1.82
N GLY A 66 -4.40 16.35 2.60
CA GLY A 66 -3.83 17.70 2.54
C GLY A 66 -3.12 18.02 1.22
N LEU A 67 -2.75 17.02 0.43
CA LEU A 67 -2.16 17.18 -0.90
C LEU A 67 -3.19 17.45 -2.01
N ASN A 68 -4.49 17.50 -1.69
CA ASN A 68 -5.59 17.72 -2.66
C ASN A 68 -5.63 16.68 -3.81
N LEU A 69 -5.18 15.46 -3.56
CA LEU A 69 -5.27 14.37 -4.52
C LEU A 69 -6.72 13.99 -4.81
N GLN A 70 -6.97 13.56 -6.04
CA GLN A 70 -8.28 13.05 -6.45
C GLN A 70 -8.33 11.51 -6.32
N LYS A 71 -9.52 10.95 -6.07
CA LYS A 71 -9.69 9.49 -6.06
C LYS A 71 -9.27 8.92 -7.42
N GLY A 72 -8.46 7.85 -7.38
CA GLY A 72 -7.84 7.26 -8.56
C GLY A 72 -6.46 7.84 -8.92
N ASP A 73 -6.01 8.92 -8.27
CA ASP A 73 -4.64 9.38 -8.45
C ASP A 73 -3.63 8.35 -7.94
N VAL A 74 -2.51 8.25 -8.64
CA VAL A 74 -1.43 7.34 -8.26
C VAL A 74 -0.50 8.01 -7.25
N VAL A 75 -0.20 7.29 -6.19
CA VAL A 75 0.81 7.65 -5.19
C VAL A 75 1.91 6.60 -5.23
N SER A 76 3.11 7.00 -5.63
CA SER A 76 4.27 6.12 -5.73
C SER A 76 5.05 6.09 -4.42
N VAL A 77 5.56 4.92 -4.08
CA VAL A 77 6.43 4.72 -2.92
C VAL A 77 7.74 4.12 -3.37
N MET A 78 8.84 4.84 -3.13
CA MET A 78 10.23 4.42 -3.33
C MET A 78 10.89 4.29 -1.96
N ASP A 79 10.76 3.14 -1.34
CA ASP A 79 11.31 2.85 -0.02
C ASP A 79 11.81 1.41 0.06
N TRP A 80 12.59 1.08 1.09
CA TRP A 80 12.87 -0.27 1.50
C TRP A 80 11.67 -0.86 2.26
N ASP A 81 11.80 -2.09 2.76
CA ASP A 81 10.77 -2.77 3.56
C ASP A 81 10.66 -2.16 4.96
N THR A 82 10.26 -0.89 5.04
CA THR A 82 10.14 -0.12 6.28
C THR A 82 8.74 -0.19 6.86
N HIS A 83 8.59 0.27 8.10
CA HIS A 83 7.28 0.46 8.74
C HIS A 83 6.40 1.45 7.96
N ARG A 84 7.00 2.51 7.37
CA ARG A 84 6.32 3.50 6.52
C ARG A 84 5.72 2.85 5.28
N TYR A 85 6.44 1.89 4.71
CA TYR A 85 5.93 1.13 3.56
C TYR A 85 4.66 0.35 3.92
N LEU A 86 4.64 -0.31 5.09
CA LEU A 86 3.46 -1.02 5.57
C LEU A 86 2.28 -0.08 5.79
N GLU A 87 2.51 1.12 6.33
CA GLU A 87 1.48 2.15 6.50
C GLU A 87 0.91 2.60 5.15
N CYS A 88 1.76 2.77 4.13
CA CYS A 88 1.36 3.11 2.76
C CYS A 88 0.48 2.03 2.12
N TYR A 89 0.71 0.75 2.40
CA TYR A 89 -0.09 -0.36 1.91
C TYR A 89 -1.57 -0.26 2.27
N PHE A 90 -1.85 0.40 3.39
CA PHE A 90 -3.22 0.60 3.88
C PHE A 90 -3.72 2.01 3.60
N ALA A 91 -3.00 3.04 4.02
CA ALA A 91 -3.49 4.40 3.95
C ALA A 91 -3.81 4.84 2.51
N ILE A 92 -2.90 4.57 1.56
CA ILE A 92 -3.07 5.04 0.17
C ILE A 92 -4.32 4.44 -0.47
N PRO A 93 -4.48 3.10 -0.56
CA PRO A 93 -5.66 2.54 -1.20
C PRO A 93 -6.95 2.77 -0.39
N MET A 94 -6.88 2.81 0.94
CA MET A 94 -8.07 3.09 1.77
C MET A 94 -8.62 4.50 1.57
N CYS A 95 -7.79 5.46 1.14
CA CYS A 95 -8.23 6.79 0.72
C CYS A 95 -8.81 6.82 -0.70
N GLY A 96 -8.81 5.70 -1.45
CA GLY A 96 -9.23 5.64 -2.84
C GLY A 96 -8.17 6.08 -3.83
N TYR A 97 -6.90 6.20 -3.41
CA TYR A 97 -5.75 6.41 -4.28
C TYR A 97 -5.14 5.07 -4.72
N ILE A 98 -4.33 5.09 -5.76
CA ILE A 98 -3.67 3.89 -6.28
C ILE A 98 -2.24 3.85 -5.75
N LEU A 99 -1.92 2.87 -4.91
CA LEU A 99 -0.55 2.64 -4.47
C LEU A 99 0.29 2.08 -5.62
N GLN A 100 1.30 2.81 -6.07
CA GLN A 100 2.36 2.23 -6.90
C GLN A 100 3.56 1.85 -6.03
N THR A 101 3.89 0.56 -6.01
CA THR A 101 5.12 0.08 -5.40
C THR A 101 6.25 0.11 -6.43
N VAL A 102 7.25 0.98 -6.23
CA VAL A 102 8.36 1.15 -7.16
C VAL A 102 9.47 0.17 -6.82
N ASN A 103 9.88 -0.64 -7.80
CA ASN A 103 11.00 -1.56 -7.61
C ASN A 103 12.33 -0.81 -7.68
N VAL A 104 12.85 -0.47 -6.52
CA VAL A 104 14.09 0.30 -6.34
C VAL A 104 15.38 -0.45 -6.72
N ARG A 105 15.28 -1.75 -7.02
CA ARG A 105 16.41 -2.58 -7.50
C ARG A 105 16.56 -2.56 -9.02
N LEU A 106 15.68 -1.90 -9.74
CA LEU A 106 15.84 -1.68 -11.17
C LEU A 106 16.89 -0.60 -11.43
N SER A 107 17.42 -0.58 -12.66
CA SER A 107 18.27 0.52 -13.12
C SER A 107 17.50 1.86 -13.14
N GLU A 108 18.20 2.97 -13.00
CA GLU A 108 17.62 4.33 -12.94
C GLU A 108 16.65 4.58 -14.10
N ASP A 109 17.04 4.25 -15.33
CA ASP A 109 16.21 4.39 -16.54
C ASP A 109 14.89 3.62 -16.45
N LYS A 110 14.90 2.41 -15.89
CA LYS A 110 13.70 1.59 -15.69
C LYS A 110 12.83 2.09 -14.53
N VAL A 111 13.44 2.56 -13.45
CA VAL A 111 12.71 3.20 -12.35
C VAL A 111 11.96 4.41 -12.89
N LEU A 112 12.65 5.32 -13.59
CA LEU A 112 12.06 6.51 -14.21
C LEU A 112 10.98 6.15 -15.23
N TYR A 113 11.22 5.10 -16.04
CA TYR A 113 10.20 4.60 -16.96
C TYR A 113 8.92 4.18 -16.21
N THR A 114 9.03 3.42 -15.10
CA THR A 114 7.85 2.94 -14.37
C THR A 114 7.07 4.09 -13.72
N ILE A 115 7.77 5.09 -13.17
CA ILE A 115 7.17 6.29 -12.60
C ILE A 115 6.44 7.08 -13.69
N ASN A 116 7.14 7.37 -14.81
CA ASN A 116 6.55 8.16 -15.89
C ASN A 116 5.40 7.45 -16.63
N HIS A 117 5.39 6.12 -16.63
CA HIS A 117 4.28 5.34 -17.19
C HIS A 117 3.07 5.34 -16.26
N ALA A 118 3.28 5.24 -14.95
CA ALA A 118 2.20 5.27 -13.95
C ALA A 118 1.65 6.68 -13.70
N LYS A 119 2.45 7.72 -13.96
CA LYS A 119 2.10 9.15 -13.81
C LYS A 119 1.59 9.50 -12.40
N PRO A 120 2.34 9.22 -11.35
CA PRO A 120 1.91 9.54 -9.99
C PRO A 120 1.79 11.05 -9.78
N LYS A 121 0.84 11.44 -8.93
CA LYS A 121 0.68 12.81 -8.44
C LYS A 121 1.53 13.09 -7.21
N ALA A 122 1.74 12.05 -6.39
CA ALA A 122 2.59 12.13 -5.22
C ALA A 122 3.65 11.01 -5.22
N LEU A 123 4.82 11.32 -4.69
CA LEU A 123 5.94 10.40 -4.53
C LEU A 123 6.42 10.44 -3.08
N LEU A 124 6.38 9.31 -2.39
CA LEU A 124 7.06 9.10 -1.13
C LEU A 124 8.44 8.56 -1.45
N LEU A 125 9.46 9.37 -1.21
CA LEU A 125 10.83 9.14 -1.68
C LEU A 125 11.80 8.96 -0.52
N ASN A 126 12.36 7.76 -0.38
CA ASN A 126 13.44 7.52 0.57
C ASN A 126 14.72 8.23 0.10
N SER A 127 15.41 8.84 1.05
CA SER A 127 16.62 9.63 0.84
C SER A 127 17.72 8.88 0.05
N GLU A 128 17.83 7.56 0.25
CA GLU A 128 18.80 6.72 -0.45
C GLU A 128 18.55 6.64 -1.96
N PHE A 129 17.30 6.79 -2.39
CA PHE A 129 16.93 6.72 -3.81
C PHE A 129 16.82 8.09 -4.48
N SER A 130 17.00 9.16 -3.74
CA SER A 130 16.95 10.53 -4.29
C SER A 130 17.92 10.77 -5.45
N PRO A 131 19.13 10.14 -5.50
CA PRO A 131 20.01 10.29 -6.64
C PRO A 131 19.43 9.80 -7.98
N MET A 132 18.41 8.93 -7.95
CA MET A 132 17.70 8.48 -9.15
C MET A 132 16.71 9.52 -9.69
N ILE A 133 16.33 10.51 -8.87
CA ILE A 133 15.37 11.58 -9.21
C ILE A 133 16.11 12.92 -9.04
N LYS A 134 16.98 13.25 -9.98
CA LYS A 134 17.83 14.45 -9.91
C LYS A 134 17.03 15.73 -10.02
N SER A 135 15.97 15.70 -10.82
CA SER A 135 15.03 16.80 -10.97
C SER A 135 13.62 16.22 -11.10
N HIS A 136 12.80 16.35 -10.04
CA HIS A 136 11.45 15.78 -10.08
C HIS A 136 10.60 16.35 -11.23
N THR A 137 10.79 17.62 -11.59
CA THR A 137 10.05 18.25 -12.70
C THR A 137 10.47 17.76 -14.08
N GLN A 138 11.71 17.28 -14.24
CA GLN A 138 12.22 16.75 -15.50
C GLN A 138 12.11 15.22 -15.56
N ASP A 139 12.53 14.55 -14.48
CA ASP A 139 12.62 13.10 -14.42
C ASP A 139 11.26 12.44 -14.14
N ALA A 140 10.38 13.13 -13.43
CA ALA A 140 9.04 12.66 -13.06
C ALA A 140 7.99 13.80 -13.14
N PRO A 141 7.71 14.35 -14.32
CA PRO A 141 6.93 15.58 -14.50
C PRO A 141 5.47 15.49 -14.05
N SER A 142 4.93 14.31 -13.80
CA SER A 142 3.58 14.13 -13.24
C SER A 142 3.54 14.31 -11.72
N VAL A 143 4.69 14.23 -11.04
CA VAL A 143 4.78 14.34 -9.59
C VAL A 143 4.63 15.80 -9.18
N GLU A 144 3.55 16.09 -8.47
CA GLU A 144 3.24 17.42 -7.94
C GLU A 144 3.70 17.54 -6.48
N HIS A 145 3.77 16.41 -5.77
CA HIS A 145 4.09 16.37 -4.34
C HIS A 145 5.14 15.32 -4.04
N VAL A 146 6.15 15.69 -3.25
CA VAL A 146 7.17 14.76 -2.74
C VAL A 146 7.15 14.77 -1.22
N ILE A 147 6.97 13.60 -0.60
CA ILE A 147 7.15 13.38 0.85
C ILE A 147 8.49 12.69 1.05
N TRP A 148 9.33 13.25 1.91
CA TRP A 148 10.66 12.75 2.18
C TRP A 148 10.65 11.66 3.24
N LEU A 149 11.25 10.51 2.94
CA LEU A 149 11.43 9.41 3.87
C LEU A 149 12.92 9.35 4.22
N ASP A 150 13.27 9.46 5.49
CA ASP A 150 14.67 9.46 5.88
C ASP A 150 14.92 8.72 7.19
N ASP A 151 16.01 7.96 7.22
CA ASP A 151 16.49 7.24 8.40
C ASP A 151 17.90 7.70 8.85
N ASN A 152 18.53 8.60 8.08
CA ASN A 152 19.95 8.90 8.19
C ASN A 152 20.26 10.39 8.45
N ASN A 153 19.24 11.21 8.74
CA ASN A 153 19.34 12.66 8.87
C ASN A 153 19.89 13.33 7.60
N THR A 154 19.53 12.79 6.44
CA THR A 154 19.90 13.35 5.13
C THR A 154 19.14 14.66 4.91
N PRO A 155 19.79 15.74 4.46
CA PRO A 155 19.12 17.00 4.19
C PRO A 155 17.95 16.82 3.21
N MET A 156 16.77 17.26 3.64
CA MET A 156 15.57 17.22 2.80
C MET A 156 15.71 18.21 1.63
N PRO A 157 15.41 17.81 0.40
CA PRO A 157 15.47 18.71 -0.74
C PRO A 157 14.35 19.77 -0.68
N PRO A 158 14.58 20.98 -1.22
CA PRO A 158 13.62 22.09 -1.12
C PRO A 158 12.29 21.84 -1.87
N TYR A 159 12.23 20.86 -2.74
CA TYR A 159 11.00 20.48 -3.45
C TYR A 159 10.11 19.51 -2.66
N ALA A 160 10.57 18.95 -1.55
CA ALA A 160 9.75 18.09 -0.70
C ALA A 160 8.83 18.92 0.20
N GLN A 161 7.58 18.48 0.35
CA GLN A 161 6.58 19.13 1.20
C GLN A 161 6.89 18.98 2.69
N GLY A 162 7.61 17.93 3.06
CA GLY A 162 8.02 17.66 4.43
C GLY A 162 8.60 16.26 4.60
N GLU A 163 9.21 16.03 5.75
CA GLU A 163 9.66 14.70 6.16
C GLU A 163 8.47 13.93 6.74
N TYR A 164 8.40 12.64 6.45
CA TYR A 164 7.27 11.76 6.75
C TYR A 164 6.85 11.78 8.22
N GLU A 165 7.80 11.54 9.14
CA GLU A 165 7.49 11.49 10.58
C GLU A 165 7.05 12.86 11.11
N ALA A 166 7.67 13.93 10.62
CA ALA A 166 7.30 15.29 10.98
C ALA A 166 5.89 15.66 10.48
N LEU A 167 5.51 15.22 9.28
CA LEU A 167 4.16 15.42 8.75
C LEU A 167 3.13 14.61 9.54
N LEU A 168 3.43 13.34 9.86
CA LEU A 168 2.53 12.52 10.66
C LEU A 168 2.34 13.08 12.08
N ALA A 169 3.40 13.61 12.70
CA ALA A 169 3.32 14.18 14.04
C ALA A 169 2.35 15.37 14.14
N GLN A 170 2.11 16.08 13.04
CA GLN A 170 1.20 17.23 12.97
C GLN A 170 -0.22 16.86 12.53
N ALA A 171 -0.42 15.66 11.99
CA ALA A 171 -1.69 15.21 11.46
C ALA A 171 -2.58 14.58 12.55
N SER A 172 -3.91 14.72 12.39
CA SER A 172 -4.88 14.03 13.24
C SER A 172 -4.74 12.51 13.12
N ASP A 173 -4.88 11.80 14.22
CA ASP A 173 -4.93 10.34 14.27
C ASP A 173 -6.35 9.77 14.09
N GLU A 174 -7.31 10.64 13.78
CA GLU A 174 -8.68 10.28 13.41
C GLU A 174 -8.89 10.52 11.91
N TYR A 175 -9.42 9.52 11.23
CA TYR A 175 -9.80 9.58 9.81
C TYR A 175 -10.94 8.60 9.53
N GLU A 176 -11.95 9.05 8.80
CA GLU A 176 -13.05 8.21 8.34
C GLU A 176 -12.83 7.80 6.88
N PHE A 177 -12.59 6.50 6.67
CA PHE A 177 -12.45 5.93 5.35
C PHE A 177 -13.82 5.62 4.76
N GLU A 178 -14.17 6.28 3.68
CA GLU A 178 -15.43 6.09 2.96
C GLU A 178 -15.55 4.68 2.35
N ASP A 179 -16.79 4.26 2.08
CA ASP A 179 -17.06 3.12 1.20
C ASP A 179 -17.15 3.59 -0.26
N PHE A 180 -16.64 2.77 -1.15
CA PHE A 180 -16.69 2.97 -2.60
C PHE A 180 -16.68 1.62 -3.32
N ASP A 181 -16.74 1.62 -4.66
CA ASP A 181 -16.78 0.40 -5.46
C ASP A 181 -15.51 -0.45 -5.23
N GLU A 182 -15.69 -1.68 -4.77
CA GLU A 182 -14.63 -2.66 -4.51
C GLU A 182 -13.81 -3.04 -5.76
N ASN A 183 -14.33 -2.76 -6.96
CA ASN A 183 -13.61 -2.98 -8.22
C ASN A 183 -12.64 -1.84 -8.57
N THR A 184 -12.63 -0.75 -7.78
CA THR A 184 -11.66 0.33 -7.91
C THR A 184 -10.24 -0.20 -7.77
N ILE A 185 -9.34 0.28 -8.64
CA ILE A 185 -7.91 -0.09 -8.58
C ILE A 185 -7.33 0.38 -7.25
N ALA A 186 -6.73 -0.53 -6.51
CA ALA A 186 -6.09 -0.26 -5.23
C ALA A 186 -4.57 -0.10 -5.36
N THR A 187 -3.95 -0.96 -6.17
CA THR A 187 -2.50 -1.05 -6.24
C THR A 187 -2.00 -1.33 -7.65
N THR A 188 -0.78 -0.91 -7.93
CA THR A 188 -0.04 -1.28 -9.15
C THR A 188 1.44 -1.51 -8.84
N PHE A 189 2.06 -2.42 -9.58
CA PHE A 189 3.50 -2.64 -9.60
C PHE A 189 3.95 -2.99 -11.01
N TYR A 190 5.26 -3.03 -11.23
CA TYR A 190 5.82 -3.35 -12.53
C TYR A 190 6.64 -4.63 -12.48
N THR A 191 6.41 -5.52 -13.43
CA THR A 191 7.21 -6.73 -13.63
C THR A 191 8.31 -6.47 -14.64
N SER A 192 9.52 -6.95 -14.37
CA SER A 192 10.59 -6.99 -15.37
C SER A 192 10.19 -8.00 -16.46
N GLY A 193 9.75 -7.51 -17.61
CA GLY A 193 9.59 -8.36 -18.79
C GLY A 193 10.96 -8.95 -19.21
N THR A 194 10.95 -10.17 -19.71
CA THR A 194 12.18 -10.81 -20.25
C THR A 194 12.71 -10.07 -21.48
N THR A 195 11.89 -9.28 -22.13
CA THR A 195 12.22 -8.48 -23.31
C THR A 195 11.48 -7.13 -23.26
N GLY A 196 12.24 -6.03 -23.14
CA GLY A 196 11.68 -4.66 -23.22
C GLY A 196 11.44 -3.98 -21.87
N ASN A 197 10.56 -2.98 -21.89
CA ASN A 197 10.23 -2.18 -20.72
C ASN A 197 9.36 -2.96 -19.72
N PRO A 198 9.48 -2.65 -18.40
CA PRO A 198 8.61 -3.22 -17.37
C PRO A 198 7.13 -3.02 -17.70
N LYS A 199 6.32 -4.06 -17.41
CA LYS A 199 4.85 -4.03 -17.63
C LYS A 199 4.13 -3.77 -16.32
N GLY A 200 3.21 -2.82 -16.32
CA GLY A 200 2.34 -2.53 -15.18
C GLY A 200 1.29 -3.62 -14.99
N VAL A 201 1.15 -4.04 -13.73
CA VAL A 201 0.10 -4.94 -13.25
C VAL A 201 -0.67 -4.21 -12.18
N PHE A 202 -1.98 -4.29 -12.16
CA PHE A 202 -2.82 -3.63 -11.16
C PHE A 202 -3.82 -4.62 -10.56
N PHE A 203 -4.23 -4.32 -9.33
CA PHE A 203 -5.25 -5.08 -8.60
C PHE A 203 -6.29 -4.13 -8.02
N SER A 204 -7.56 -4.56 -8.08
CA SER A 204 -8.65 -3.89 -7.38
C SER A 204 -8.65 -4.24 -5.88
N HIS A 205 -9.41 -3.47 -5.09
CA HIS A 205 -9.67 -3.78 -3.68
C HIS A 205 -10.21 -5.20 -3.52
N ARG A 206 -11.23 -5.56 -4.32
CA ARG A 206 -11.82 -6.91 -4.33
C ARG A 206 -10.77 -7.99 -4.54
N GLN A 207 -9.88 -7.83 -5.52
CA GLN A 207 -8.83 -8.80 -5.81
C GLN A 207 -7.84 -8.96 -4.65
N ILE A 208 -7.40 -7.85 -4.04
CA ILE A 208 -6.50 -7.88 -2.87
C ILE A 208 -7.19 -8.56 -1.69
N VAL A 209 -8.44 -8.20 -1.37
CA VAL A 209 -9.17 -8.79 -0.23
C VAL A 209 -9.40 -10.29 -0.45
N MET A 210 -9.87 -10.70 -1.63
CA MET A 210 -10.07 -12.12 -1.96
C MET A 210 -8.77 -12.91 -1.89
N HIS A 211 -7.68 -12.38 -2.46
CA HIS A 211 -6.35 -13.00 -2.36
C HIS A 211 -5.93 -13.17 -0.89
N THR A 212 -6.08 -12.12 -0.09
CA THR A 212 -5.73 -12.14 1.34
C THR A 212 -6.49 -13.22 2.10
N LEU A 213 -7.80 -13.32 1.88
CA LEU A 213 -8.64 -14.34 2.51
C LEU A 213 -8.25 -15.76 2.09
N VAL A 214 -8.04 -15.99 0.78
CA VAL A 214 -7.63 -17.30 0.25
C VAL A 214 -6.27 -17.73 0.80
N VAL A 215 -5.29 -16.83 0.80
CA VAL A 215 -3.95 -17.13 1.33
C VAL A 215 -4.00 -17.39 2.84
N ALA A 216 -4.79 -16.62 3.60
CA ALA A 216 -4.96 -16.85 5.03
C ALA A 216 -5.57 -18.23 5.32
N ILE A 217 -6.63 -18.60 4.59
CA ILE A 217 -7.28 -19.91 4.72
C ILE A 217 -6.31 -21.04 4.34
N ALA A 218 -5.62 -20.92 3.20
CA ALA A 218 -4.67 -21.93 2.74
C ALA A 218 -3.55 -22.18 3.77
N ASN A 219 -3.06 -21.13 4.42
CA ASN A 219 -2.04 -21.24 5.46
C ASN A 219 -2.61 -21.72 6.82
N ALA A 220 -3.89 -21.48 7.12
CA ALA A 220 -4.54 -21.97 8.34
C ALA A 220 -4.86 -23.49 8.27
N LEU A 221 -5.12 -24.01 7.07
CA LEU A 221 -5.47 -25.42 6.82
C LEU A 221 -4.27 -26.35 6.73
N ASN A 222 -3.09 -25.92 7.10
CA ASN A 222 -1.88 -26.70 6.98
C ASN A 222 -1.91 -27.96 7.86
N ILE A 223 -1.72 -29.12 7.21
CA ILE A 223 -1.98 -30.47 7.76
C ILE A 223 -0.94 -30.90 8.81
N GLU A 224 0.26 -30.29 8.83
CA GLU A 224 1.37 -30.73 9.68
C GLU A 224 1.81 -29.73 10.75
N GLY A 225 0.93 -28.79 11.13
CA GLY A 225 1.24 -27.82 12.18
C GLY A 225 2.16 -26.67 11.75
N GLN A 226 2.39 -26.52 10.45
CA GLN A 226 3.23 -25.46 9.86
C GLN A 226 2.42 -24.23 9.38
N GLY A 227 1.13 -24.16 9.73
CA GLY A 227 0.27 -23.03 9.36
C GLY A 227 0.54 -21.78 10.18
N LEU A 228 0.13 -20.63 9.66
CA LEU A 228 0.21 -19.35 10.37
C LEU A 228 -0.61 -19.38 11.66
N ARG A 229 -0.01 -19.02 12.77
CA ARG A 229 -0.63 -18.96 14.09
C ARG A 229 -0.63 -17.54 14.61
N TYR A 230 -1.60 -17.20 15.44
CA TYR A 230 -1.69 -15.91 16.08
C TYR A 230 -0.41 -15.52 16.86
N SER A 231 0.33 -16.50 17.38
CA SER A 231 1.59 -16.29 18.11
C SER A 231 2.80 -16.02 17.23
N ASP A 232 2.66 -16.20 15.91
CA ASP A 232 3.79 -16.07 15.00
C ASP A 232 4.15 -14.60 14.76
N VAL A 233 5.38 -14.39 14.30
CA VAL A 233 5.87 -13.11 13.82
C VAL A 233 6.16 -13.24 12.33
N TYR A 234 5.54 -12.39 11.52
CA TYR A 234 5.80 -12.32 10.10
C TYR A 234 6.92 -11.33 9.80
N MET A 235 7.89 -11.76 9.01
CA MET A 235 8.93 -10.91 8.45
C MET A 235 8.96 -11.06 6.93
N PRO A 236 8.77 -9.98 6.14
CA PRO A 236 8.81 -10.05 4.69
C PRO A 236 10.24 -10.36 4.21
N MET A 237 10.42 -11.52 3.58
CA MET A 237 11.68 -11.90 2.91
C MET A 237 11.66 -11.50 1.43
N THR A 238 10.48 -11.52 0.81
CA THR A 238 10.27 -10.93 -0.51
C THR A 238 10.02 -9.43 -0.31
N PRO A 239 10.75 -8.56 -1.03
CA PRO A 239 10.55 -7.12 -0.88
C PRO A 239 9.10 -6.70 -1.13
N MET A 240 8.58 -5.77 -0.30
CA MET A 240 7.22 -5.27 -0.41
C MET A 240 6.96 -4.56 -1.74
N PHE A 241 7.98 -3.95 -2.35
CA PHE A 241 7.85 -3.37 -3.69
C PHE A 241 7.77 -4.41 -4.81
N HIS A 242 8.11 -5.68 -4.55
CA HIS A 242 8.06 -6.75 -5.55
C HIS A 242 6.81 -7.61 -5.36
N VAL A 243 5.88 -7.56 -6.33
CA VAL A 243 4.62 -8.34 -6.33
C VAL A 243 3.87 -8.24 -4.99
N HIS A 244 3.96 -7.07 -4.31
CA HIS A 244 3.38 -6.82 -2.98
C HIS A 244 3.79 -7.88 -1.94
N ALA A 245 5.04 -8.39 -1.99
CA ALA A 245 5.51 -9.50 -1.16
C ALA A 245 4.52 -10.68 -1.16
N TRP A 246 3.96 -11.01 -2.34
CA TRP A 246 2.93 -12.05 -2.53
C TRP A 246 1.65 -11.81 -1.70
N GLY A 247 1.37 -10.55 -1.35
CA GLY A 247 0.20 -10.16 -0.55
C GLY A 247 0.30 -10.48 0.95
N PHE A 248 1.39 -11.06 1.41
CA PHE A 248 1.56 -11.43 2.82
C PHE A 248 1.50 -10.25 3.81
N PRO A 249 1.91 -9.02 3.51
CA PRO A 249 1.70 -7.88 4.41
C PRO A 249 0.22 -7.67 4.75
N PHE A 250 -0.69 -7.83 3.78
CA PHE A 250 -2.14 -7.77 4.04
C PHE A 250 -2.61 -8.94 4.90
N VAL A 251 -2.12 -10.16 4.61
CA VAL A 251 -2.47 -11.38 5.38
C VAL A 251 -2.00 -11.26 6.83
N ALA A 252 -0.74 -10.92 7.06
CA ALA A 252 -0.14 -10.78 8.38
C ALA A 252 -0.88 -9.72 9.21
N THR A 253 -1.16 -8.56 8.60
CA THR A 253 -1.89 -7.48 9.28
C THR A 253 -3.34 -7.88 9.59
N MET A 254 -4.05 -8.55 8.66
CA MET A 254 -5.41 -9.04 8.90
C MET A 254 -5.44 -10.06 10.05
N LEU A 255 -4.46 -10.94 10.13
CA LEU A 255 -4.36 -11.95 11.18
C LEU A 255 -3.83 -11.34 12.50
N GLY A 256 -3.16 -10.18 12.44
CA GLY A 256 -2.55 -9.50 13.58
C GLY A 256 -1.34 -10.26 14.11
N LEU A 257 -0.45 -10.68 13.20
CA LEU A 257 0.79 -11.42 13.52
C LEU A 257 1.86 -10.50 14.05
#